data_648628292524d96a00bf73ab856c44f8
#
_entry.id   648628292524d96a00bf73ab856c44f8
#
_cell.length_a   1.000
_cell.length_b   1.000
_cell.length_c   1.000
_cell.angle_alpha   90.00
_cell.angle_beta   90.00
_cell.angle_gamma   90.00
#
_symmetry.space_group_name_H-M   'P 1'
#
loop_
_entity.id
_entity.type
_entity.pdbx_description
1 polymer ?
#
loop_
_entity_poly.entity_id
_entity_poly.type
_entity_poly.pdbx_seq_one_letter_code
_entity_poly.pdbx_strand_id
1 'polypeptide(L)'
;MSTDAGNPVFRLSFHSCHERLLLPYPEVTGLQFLDESGTQAGQWGARYLSSGPLDEFVLRPGDRIAFDLTVPFDGQPTPERKWMLSLASGWFHVRYVYEVEADRRRYDFLAKQSRFAGITQFWGGRVESTVVNFER
;
A
#
# COMPACT_ATOMS: atom_id res chain seq x y z
N MET A 1 6.11 -13.91 5.08
CA MET A 1 6.41 -12.68 5.85
C MET A 1 7.87 -12.70 6.27
N SER A 2 8.54 -11.58 6.17
CA SER A 2 9.94 -11.40 6.62
C SER A 2 10.04 -10.18 7.51
N THR A 3 11.24 -9.88 8.01
CA THR A 3 11.49 -8.71 8.85
C THR A 3 12.62 -7.87 8.28
N ASP A 4 12.55 -6.57 8.54
CA ASP A 4 13.57 -5.60 8.20
C ASP A 4 13.85 -4.75 9.44
N ALA A 5 15.06 -4.85 10.01
CA ALA A 5 15.46 -4.18 11.26
C ALA A 5 14.44 -4.40 12.42
N GLY A 6 13.86 -5.58 12.52
CA GLY A 6 12.86 -5.92 13.53
C GLY A 6 11.42 -5.55 13.17
N ASN A 7 11.19 -4.89 12.05
CA ASN A 7 9.85 -4.57 11.55
C ASN A 7 9.38 -5.62 10.55
N PRO A 8 8.08 -5.99 10.56
CA PRO A 8 7.57 -6.96 9.60
C PRO A 8 7.52 -6.36 8.20
N VAL A 9 7.78 -7.22 7.21
CA VAL A 9 7.71 -6.87 5.80
C VAL A 9 6.63 -7.71 5.14
N PHE A 10 5.67 -7.04 4.52
CA PHE A 10 4.60 -7.68 3.76
C PHE A 10 4.86 -7.51 2.28
N ARG A 11 4.84 -8.61 1.54
CA ARG A 11 4.98 -8.56 0.08
C ARG A 11 3.62 -8.48 -0.58
N LEU A 12 3.41 -7.41 -1.32
CA LEU A 12 2.19 -7.16 -2.08
C LEU A 12 2.47 -7.39 -3.57
N SER A 13 1.70 -8.29 -4.19
CA SER A 13 1.84 -8.59 -5.62
C SER A 13 0.64 -8.10 -6.41
N PHE A 14 0.91 -7.45 -7.54
CA PHE A 14 -0.10 -7.01 -8.50
C PHE A 14 -0.03 -7.89 -9.73
N HIS A 15 -1.20 -8.28 -10.25
CA HIS A 15 -1.33 -9.07 -11.44
C HIS A 15 -2.51 -8.56 -12.29
N SER A 16 -2.31 -8.42 -13.59
CA SER A 16 -3.37 -8.10 -14.53
C SER A 16 -3.46 -9.19 -15.60
N CYS A 17 -4.68 -9.64 -15.89
CA CYS A 17 -4.92 -10.71 -16.87
C CYS A 17 -5.13 -10.17 -18.28
N HIS A 18 -5.79 -9.02 -18.43
CA HIS A 18 -6.32 -8.57 -19.72
C HIS A 18 -5.94 -7.17 -20.14
N GLU A 19 -5.57 -6.31 -19.21
CA GLU A 19 -5.38 -4.89 -19.46
C GLU A 19 -3.99 -4.42 -19.07
N ARG A 20 -3.50 -3.42 -19.80
CA ARG A 20 -2.33 -2.65 -19.44
C ARG A 20 -2.80 -1.47 -18.59
N LEU A 21 -2.29 -1.36 -17.38
CA LEU A 21 -2.76 -0.40 -16.39
C LEU A 21 -1.64 0.50 -15.89
N LEU A 22 -1.96 1.77 -15.69
CA LEU A 22 -1.10 2.72 -14.99
C LEU A 22 -1.62 2.89 -13.56
N LEU A 23 -0.76 2.62 -12.59
CA LEU A 23 -1.12 2.53 -11.18
C LEU A 23 -0.15 3.34 -10.31
N PRO A 24 -0.64 4.04 -9.28
CA PRO A 24 0.24 4.62 -8.27
C PRO A 24 0.88 3.52 -7.40
N TYR A 25 2.09 3.78 -6.89
CA TYR A 25 2.76 2.86 -5.98
C TYR A 25 1.92 2.65 -4.72
N PRO A 26 1.88 1.41 -4.20
CA PRO A 26 1.11 1.13 -2.99
C PRO A 26 1.73 1.78 -1.76
N GLU A 27 0.89 2.39 -0.94
CA GLU A 27 1.28 2.93 0.36
C GLU A 27 1.14 1.86 1.44
N VAL A 28 2.04 1.86 2.42
CA VAL A 28 2.00 0.91 3.54
C VAL A 28 0.71 1.04 4.36
N THR A 29 0.10 2.21 4.35
CA THR A 29 -1.16 2.49 5.06
C THR A 29 -2.37 1.72 4.53
N GLY A 30 -2.24 1.09 3.36
CA GLY A 30 -3.28 0.18 2.85
C GLY A 30 -3.35 -1.15 3.61
N LEU A 31 -2.34 -1.48 4.41
CA LEU A 31 -2.39 -2.63 5.29
C LEU A 31 -3.38 -2.39 6.43
N GLN A 32 -4.33 -3.29 6.58
CA GLN A 32 -5.32 -3.27 7.64
C GLN A 32 -5.10 -4.46 8.56
N PHE A 33 -4.98 -4.18 9.86
CA PHE A 33 -4.81 -5.17 10.90
C PHE A 33 -6.15 -5.35 11.61
N LEU A 34 -6.71 -6.56 11.54
CA LEU A 34 -8.03 -6.86 12.06
C LEU A 34 -7.90 -7.77 13.28
N ASP A 35 -8.66 -7.49 14.32
CA ASP A 35 -8.75 -8.34 15.50
C ASP A 35 -9.62 -9.58 15.25
N GLU A 36 -9.83 -10.39 16.28
CA GLU A 36 -10.63 -11.62 16.18
C GLU A 36 -12.08 -11.37 15.74
N SER A 37 -12.62 -10.19 16.05
CA SER A 37 -13.98 -9.82 15.66
C SER A 37 -14.08 -9.25 14.24
N GLY A 38 -12.96 -9.10 13.55
CA GLY A 38 -12.91 -8.48 12.23
C GLY A 38 -12.88 -6.95 12.28
N THR A 39 -12.72 -6.36 13.44
CA THR A 39 -12.64 -4.91 13.61
C THR A 39 -11.19 -4.47 13.39
N GLN A 40 -11.02 -3.34 12.70
CA GLN A 40 -9.70 -2.78 12.47
C GLN A 40 -9.07 -2.37 13.80
N ALA A 41 -7.90 -2.95 14.08
CA ALA A 41 -7.07 -2.62 15.23
C ALA A 41 -5.91 -1.75 14.78
N GLY A 42 -5.34 -0.98 15.71
CA GLY A 42 -4.21 -0.12 15.43
C GLY A 42 -4.59 1.14 14.64
N GLN A 43 -3.63 2.04 14.59
CA GLN A 43 -3.85 3.34 13.94
C GLN A 43 -2.56 3.79 13.25
N TRP A 44 -2.70 4.17 11.98
CA TRP A 44 -1.61 4.78 11.22
C TRP A 44 -1.47 6.24 11.59
N GLY A 45 -0.25 6.66 11.92
CA GLY A 45 0.09 8.05 12.18
C GLY A 45 1.16 8.53 11.20
N ALA A 46 1.02 9.76 10.74
CA ALA A 46 2.03 10.41 9.93
C ALA A 46 3.12 11.00 10.82
N ARG A 47 4.37 10.65 10.55
CA ARG A 47 5.52 11.27 11.22
C ARG A 47 5.78 12.66 10.67
N TYR A 48 5.67 12.82 9.37
CA TYR A 48 5.68 14.11 8.67
C TYR A 48 4.92 13.96 7.35
N LEU A 49 4.41 15.08 6.87
CA LEU A 49 3.71 15.11 5.59
C LEU A 49 4.69 15.49 4.48
N SER A 50 4.66 14.73 3.41
CA SER A 50 5.37 15.05 2.19
C SER A 50 4.36 15.45 1.13
N SER A 51 4.62 16.55 0.43
CA SER A 51 3.79 17.04 -0.67
C SER A 51 4.32 16.63 -2.04
N GLY A 52 5.29 15.71 -2.07
CA GLY A 52 5.84 15.21 -3.31
C GLY A 52 4.84 14.40 -4.15
N PRO A 53 5.04 14.31 -5.48
CA PRO A 53 4.20 13.47 -6.31
C PRO A 53 4.35 12.00 -5.93
N LEU A 54 3.28 11.24 -6.11
CA LEU A 54 3.32 9.79 -5.98
C LEU A 54 4.01 9.19 -7.19
N ASP A 55 4.85 8.18 -6.95
CA ASP A 55 5.40 7.36 -8.02
C ASP A 55 4.33 6.48 -8.64
N GLU A 56 4.59 6.01 -9.84
CA GLU A 56 3.66 5.20 -10.62
C GLU A 56 4.38 4.07 -11.32
N PHE A 57 3.63 3.04 -11.68
CA PHE A 57 4.15 1.91 -12.44
C PHE A 57 3.14 1.42 -13.47
N VAL A 58 3.63 0.74 -14.50
CA VAL A 58 2.81 0.13 -15.54
C VAL A 58 2.74 -1.38 -15.29
N LEU A 59 1.51 -1.89 -15.21
CA LEU A 59 1.24 -3.32 -15.09
C LEU A 59 0.71 -3.83 -16.43
N ARG A 60 1.46 -4.70 -17.09
CA ARG A 60 1.08 -5.28 -18.37
C ARG A 60 0.26 -6.56 -18.18
N PRO A 61 -0.56 -6.94 -19.19
CA PRO A 61 -1.25 -8.23 -19.14
C PRO A 61 -0.26 -9.38 -18.95
N GLY A 62 -0.53 -10.25 -17.98
CA GLY A 62 0.32 -11.38 -17.64
C GLY A 62 1.50 -11.09 -16.75
N ASP A 63 1.83 -9.80 -16.53
CA ASP A 63 2.92 -9.41 -15.63
C ASP A 63 2.51 -9.57 -14.16
N ARG A 64 3.50 -9.81 -13.33
CA ARG A 64 3.37 -9.77 -11.88
C ARG A 64 4.46 -8.86 -11.31
N ILE A 65 4.04 -7.83 -10.58
CA ILE A 65 4.94 -6.88 -9.94
C ILE A 65 4.70 -6.94 -8.44
N ALA A 66 5.77 -7.07 -7.67
CA ALA A 66 5.70 -7.18 -6.21
C ALA A 66 6.38 -5.99 -5.55
N PHE A 67 5.83 -5.57 -4.42
CA PHE A 67 6.38 -4.53 -3.55
C PHE A 67 6.51 -5.07 -2.15
N ASP A 68 7.62 -4.75 -1.49
CA ASP A 68 7.83 -5.06 -0.08
C ASP A 68 7.46 -3.84 0.76
N LEU A 69 6.46 -4.03 1.63
CA LEU A 69 5.95 -2.99 2.51
C LEU A 69 6.44 -3.26 3.93
N THR A 70 7.33 -2.43 4.43
CA THR A 70 7.83 -2.51 5.80
C THR A 70 6.93 -1.70 6.72
N VAL A 71 6.46 -2.32 7.81
CA VAL A 71 5.60 -1.67 8.80
C VAL A 71 6.46 -1.10 9.93
N PRO A 72 6.63 0.22 10.01
CA PRO A 72 7.34 0.83 11.13
C PRO A 72 6.37 0.98 12.31
N PHE A 73 6.68 0.35 13.43
CA PHE A 73 5.90 0.50 14.65
C PHE A 73 6.27 1.78 15.40
N ASP A 74 5.27 2.36 16.06
CA ASP A 74 5.45 3.51 16.93
C ASP A 74 6.46 3.19 18.06
N GLY A 75 7.32 4.15 18.36
CA GLY A 75 8.39 4.00 19.36
C GLY A 75 9.69 3.39 18.86
N GLN A 76 9.75 2.94 17.62
CA GLN A 76 10.99 2.43 17.02
C GLN A 76 11.76 3.53 16.30
N PRO A 77 13.10 3.59 16.44
CA PRO A 77 13.90 4.60 15.76
C PRO A 77 14.01 4.30 14.27
N THR A 78 13.20 5.00 13.48
CA THR A 78 13.24 4.91 12.01
C THR A 78 13.31 6.32 11.44
N PRO A 79 14.52 6.82 11.17
CA PRO A 79 14.69 8.24 10.87
C PRO A 79 14.02 8.74 9.58
N GLU A 80 13.68 7.87 8.65
CA GLU A 80 13.20 8.30 7.33
C GLU A 80 11.80 7.81 6.98
N ARG A 81 11.04 7.29 7.95
CA ARG A 81 9.74 6.71 7.65
C ARG A 81 8.61 7.70 7.84
N LYS A 82 7.79 7.81 6.79
CA LYS A 82 6.67 8.74 6.71
C LYS A 82 5.51 8.35 7.62
N TRP A 83 5.26 7.04 7.77
CA TRP A 83 4.14 6.50 8.52
C TRP A 83 4.63 5.61 9.65
N MET A 84 3.86 5.56 10.72
CA MET A 84 4.07 4.66 11.85
C MET A 84 2.75 4.02 12.25
N LEU A 85 2.80 2.78 12.69
CA LEU A 85 1.63 2.04 13.15
C LEU A 85 1.66 1.89 14.66
N SER A 86 0.61 2.37 15.32
CA SER A 86 0.35 2.10 16.73
C SER A 86 -0.53 0.86 16.82
N LEU A 87 0.03 -0.25 17.29
CA LEU A 87 -0.66 -1.54 17.38
C LEU A 87 -0.24 -2.26 18.65
N ALA A 88 -1.22 -2.72 19.43
CA ALA A 88 -0.96 -3.53 20.61
C ALA A 88 -0.41 -4.91 20.23
N SER A 89 0.25 -5.57 21.18
CA SER A 89 0.70 -6.96 20.99
C SER A 89 -0.50 -7.89 20.87
N GLY A 90 -0.36 -8.94 20.09
CA GLY A 90 -1.40 -9.95 19.89
C GLY A 90 -1.41 -10.52 18.49
N TRP A 91 -2.44 -11.31 18.23
CA TRP A 91 -2.68 -11.93 16.92
C TRP A 91 -3.66 -11.12 16.11
N PHE A 92 -3.35 -10.95 14.83
CA PHE A 92 -4.18 -10.17 13.90
C PHE A 92 -4.31 -10.89 12.57
N HIS A 93 -5.41 -10.59 11.89
CA HIS A 93 -5.57 -10.89 10.47
C HIS A 93 -5.20 -9.63 9.69
N VAL A 94 -4.35 -9.78 8.68
CA VAL A 94 -3.85 -8.64 7.89
C VAL A 94 -4.29 -8.78 6.46
N ARG A 95 -4.87 -7.73 5.91
CA ARG A 95 -5.21 -7.60 4.49
C ARG A 95 -4.68 -6.28 3.94
N TYR A 96 -4.52 -6.21 2.65
CA TYR A 96 -4.20 -4.96 1.96
C TYR A 96 -5.43 -4.48 1.18
N VAL A 97 -5.76 -3.22 1.33
CA VAL A 97 -6.79 -2.55 0.54
C VAL A 97 -6.10 -1.56 -0.39
N TYR A 98 -6.18 -1.81 -1.69
CA TYR A 98 -5.64 -0.94 -2.72
C TYR A 98 -6.80 -0.20 -3.37
N GLU A 99 -6.83 1.10 -3.18
CA GLU A 99 -7.91 1.95 -3.68
C GLU A 99 -7.36 3.18 -4.38
N VAL A 100 -7.85 3.41 -5.60
CA VAL A 100 -7.52 4.58 -6.40
C VAL A 100 -8.82 5.25 -6.79
N GLU A 101 -9.05 6.45 -6.29
CA GLU A 101 -10.22 7.25 -6.62
C GLU A 101 -9.91 8.12 -7.84
N ALA A 102 -10.53 7.79 -8.98
CA ALA A 102 -10.22 8.43 -10.26
C ALA A 102 -10.56 9.93 -10.28
N ASP A 103 -11.48 10.37 -9.46
CA ASP A 103 -11.92 11.76 -9.36
C ASP A 103 -11.17 12.58 -8.30
N ARG A 104 -10.22 11.98 -7.58
CA ARG A 104 -9.34 12.74 -6.69
C ARG A 104 -8.38 13.60 -7.51
N ARG A 105 -8.26 14.87 -7.17
CA ARG A 105 -7.34 15.82 -7.81
C ARG A 105 -5.91 15.32 -7.85
N ARG A 106 -5.48 14.62 -6.83
CA ARG A 106 -4.14 14.04 -6.71
C ARG A 106 -3.86 13.00 -7.80
N TYR A 107 -4.85 12.13 -8.07
CA TYR A 107 -4.73 11.12 -9.13
C TYR A 107 -4.93 11.71 -10.52
N ASP A 108 -5.79 12.70 -10.64
CA ASP A 108 -5.92 13.48 -11.88
C ASP A 108 -4.60 14.14 -12.27
N PHE A 109 -3.89 14.69 -11.27
CA PHE A 109 -2.58 15.29 -11.50
C PHE A 109 -1.58 14.24 -12.00
N LEU A 110 -1.54 13.05 -11.39
CA LEU A 110 -0.70 11.95 -11.85
C LEU A 110 -1.04 11.54 -13.27
N ALA A 111 -2.31 11.37 -13.58
CA ALA A 111 -2.75 10.99 -14.90
C ALA A 111 -2.33 11.99 -15.97
N LYS A 112 -2.33 13.29 -15.65
CA LYS A 112 -1.92 14.35 -16.57
C LYS A 112 -0.42 14.51 -16.70
N GLN A 113 0.34 14.25 -15.64
CA GLN A 113 1.79 14.44 -15.60
C GLN A 113 2.57 13.18 -15.96
N SER A 114 1.93 12.02 -15.94
CA SER A 114 2.60 10.78 -16.29
C SER A 114 2.99 10.74 -17.75
N ARG A 115 4.23 10.35 -18.02
CA ARG A 115 4.71 10.06 -19.38
C ARG A 115 3.99 8.88 -20.03
N PHE A 116 3.31 8.05 -19.23
CA PHE A 116 2.58 6.87 -19.70
C PHE A 116 1.10 7.13 -19.95
N ALA A 117 0.56 8.27 -19.50
CA ALA A 117 -0.88 8.55 -19.57
C ALA A 117 -1.42 8.60 -21.02
N GLY A 118 -0.57 8.95 -21.99
CA GLY A 118 -0.97 8.97 -23.42
C GLY A 118 -1.06 7.60 -24.05
N ILE A 119 -0.48 6.56 -23.45
CA ILE A 119 -0.39 5.22 -24.03
C ILE A 119 -0.94 4.12 -23.09
N THR A 120 -1.24 4.46 -21.85
CA THR A 120 -1.68 3.51 -20.84
C THR A 120 -2.80 4.11 -20.00
N GLN A 121 -3.89 3.37 -19.87
CA GLN A 121 -5.03 3.81 -19.10
C GLN A 121 -4.69 3.90 -17.61
N PHE A 122 -5.04 5.03 -17.01
CA PHE A 122 -4.96 5.18 -15.56
C PHE A 122 -6.12 4.45 -14.90
N TRP A 123 -5.78 3.54 -13.98
CA TRP A 123 -6.78 2.70 -13.33
C TRP A 123 -7.39 3.41 -12.12
N GLY A 124 -8.70 3.24 -11.94
CA GLY A 124 -9.41 3.64 -10.74
C GLY A 124 -10.26 2.49 -10.23
N GLY A 125 -10.37 2.37 -8.92
CA GLY A 125 -11.18 1.32 -8.29
C GLY A 125 -10.65 0.90 -6.94
N ARG A 126 -11.17 -0.21 -6.44
CA ARG A 126 -10.78 -0.78 -5.15
C ARG A 126 -10.65 -2.30 -5.27
N VAL A 127 -9.54 -2.82 -4.76
CA VAL A 127 -9.32 -4.25 -4.63
C VAL A 127 -8.77 -4.58 -3.25
N GLU A 128 -9.07 -5.76 -2.75
CA GLU A 128 -8.57 -6.25 -1.47
C GLU A 128 -7.76 -7.53 -1.69
N SER A 129 -6.69 -7.67 -0.91
CA SER A 129 -5.88 -8.88 -0.92
C SER A 129 -6.55 -10.02 -0.15
N THR A 130 -5.99 -11.21 -0.27
CA THR A 130 -6.25 -12.28 0.68
C THR A 130 -5.76 -11.88 2.09
N VAL A 131 -6.24 -12.58 3.09
CA VAL A 131 -5.91 -12.33 4.50
C VAL A 131 -4.75 -13.24 4.92
N VAL A 132 -3.79 -12.68 5.66
CA VAL A 132 -2.70 -13.44 6.28
C VAL A 132 -2.72 -13.24 7.79
N ASN A 133 -2.18 -14.19 8.53
CA ASN A 133 -2.09 -14.10 9.98
C ASN A 133 -0.78 -13.40 10.37
N PHE A 134 -0.86 -12.60 11.43
CA PHE A 134 0.28 -11.87 11.95
C PHE A 134 0.23 -11.79 13.47
N GLU A 135 1.37 -12.00 14.11
CA GLU A 135 1.55 -11.80 15.55
C GLU A 135 2.52 -10.66 15.81
N ARG A 136 2.08 -9.73 16.63
CA ARG A 136 2.95 -8.68 17.15
C ARG A 136 3.45 -9.02 18.55
#